data_664925aca49b6e89a01119029494ef94
#
_entry.id   664925aca49b6e89a01119029494ef94
#
_cell.length_a   1.000
_cell.length_b   1.000
_cell.length_c   1.000
_cell.angle_alpha   90.00
_cell.angle_beta   90.00
_cell.angle_gamma   90.00
#
_symmetry.space_group_name_H-M   'P 1'
#
loop_
_entity.id
_entity.type
_entity.pdbx_description
1 polymer ?
#
loop_
_entity_poly.entity_id
_entity_poly.type
_entity_poly.pdbx_seq_one_letter_code
_entity_poly.pdbx_strand_id
1 'polypeptide(L)'
;MEGITVPKSAPKEETAASKITKRTQEYGDWRGVTLARLRQLILDADPEMEEEWKWVKPTNPGVPVWSHDGGVCTGEVYKAVVKLTFAKGASLPDPAKLFNSSLDGNVRRAIDIHEGQAVDEAAFTALVLEAIALNSASKSKSSKTAKS
;
A
#
# COMPACT_ATOMS: atom_id res chain seq x y z
N MET A 1 -2.72 7.38 38.18
CA MET A 1 -2.46 7.07 37.65
C MET A 1 -1.85 7.03 36.87
N GLU A 2 -1.40 7.04 36.87
CA GLU A 2 -0.83 7.03 36.21
C GLU A 2 -0.31 6.38 35.45
N GLY A 3 -0.16 5.74 35.70
CA GLY A 3 0.55 4.86 35.00
C GLY A 3 0.50 5.11 33.62
N ILE A 4 -0.33 5.59 33.32
CA ILE A 4 -0.51 5.89 32.12
C ILE A 4 0.53 6.50 31.48
N THR A 5 1.23 7.06 32.12
CA THR A 5 2.21 7.82 31.57
C THR A 5 3.12 7.03 30.80
N VAL A 6 3.18 5.86 31.05
CA VAL A 6 4.01 5.03 30.39
C VAL A 6 4.13 5.30 28.97
N PRO A 7 3.15 5.27 28.27
CA PRO A 7 3.21 5.41 26.88
C PRO A 7 4.06 6.49 26.41
N LYS A 8 4.17 7.49 27.12
CA LYS A 8 4.88 8.56 26.67
C LYS A 8 6.27 8.30 26.54
N SER A 9 6.76 7.48 27.24
CA SER A 9 8.16 7.36 27.20
C SER A 9 8.57 6.57 25.99
N ALA A 10 7.75 5.75 25.52
CA ALA A 10 8.16 4.90 24.51
C ALA A 10 8.15 5.49 23.17
N PRO A 11 7.52 6.41 22.97
CA PRO A 11 7.31 6.95 21.73
C PRO A 11 8.35 7.56 20.96
N LYS A 12 9.43 7.34 21.23
CA LYS A 12 10.41 7.95 20.48
C LYS A 12 10.33 7.56 19.06
N GLU A 13 9.95 6.36 18.77
CA GLU A 13 9.89 5.92 17.41
C GLU A 13 8.50 5.94 16.88
N GLU A 14 8.32 6.50 15.71
CA GLU A 14 7.02 6.51 15.11
C GLU A 14 6.77 5.19 14.41
N THR A 15 5.56 4.71 14.47
CA THR A 15 5.18 3.48 13.76
C THR A 15 4.98 3.82 12.29
N ALA A 16 4.98 2.80 11.45
CA ALA A 16 4.70 2.99 10.03
C ALA A 16 3.30 3.58 9.86
N ALA A 17 2.33 3.08 10.62
CA ALA A 17 0.96 3.58 10.55
C ALA A 17 0.91 5.08 10.84
N SER A 18 1.65 5.52 11.84
CA SER A 18 1.70 6.93 12.20
C SER A 18 2.32 7.76 11.08
N LYS A 19 3.38 7.26 10.46
CA LYS A 19 4.03 7.98 9.38
C LYS A 19 3.12 8.08 8.16
N ILE A 20 2.35 7.05 7.88
CA ILE A 20 1.41 7.06 6.78
C ILE A 20 0.29 8.08 7.05
N THR A 21 -0.21 8.09 8.27
CA THR A 21 -1.23 9.07 8.66
C THR A 21 -0.71 10.49 8.44
N LYS A 22 0.53 10.74 8.86
CA LYS A 22 1.13 12.04 8.67
C LYS A 22 1.26 12.38 7.19
N ARG A 23 1.63 11.41 6.37
CA ARG A 23 1.78 11.63 4.93
C ARG A 23 0.45 12.07 4.31
N THR A 24 -0.66 11.44 4.72
CA THR A 24 -1.97 11.83 4.18
C THR A 24 -2.33 13.24 4.63
N GLN A 25 -1.87 13.66 5.80
CA GLN A 25 -2.17 14.99 6.33
C GLN A 25 -1.27 16.08 5.75
N GLU A 26 -0.08 15.72 5.29
CA GLU A 26 0.83 16.67 4.67
C GLU A 26 0.24 17.26 3.40
N TYR A 27 -0.57 16.47 2.71
CA TYR A 27 -1.20 16.95 1.50
C TYR A 27 -2.62 17.36 1.86
N GLY A 28 -2.80 18.65 2.13
CA GLY A 28 -4.10 19.16 2.58
C GLY A 28 -5.08 19.35 1.44
N ASP A 29 -4.98 18.57 0.38
CA ASP A 29 -5.84 18.69 -0.77
C ASP A 29 -6.30 17.29 -1.22
N TRP A 30 -6.75 17.20 -2.47
CA TRP A 30 -7.29 15.95 -2.99
C TRP A 30 -6.31 14.78 -2.91
N ARG A 31 -5.01 15.07 -2.93
CA ARG A 31 -4.00 14.00 -2.90
C ARG A 31 -4.02 13.28 -1.56
N GLY A 32 -4.11 14.03 -0.48
CA GLY A 32 -4.18 13.45 0.86
C GLY A 32 -5.45 12.65 1.05
N VAL A 33 -6.57 13.19 0.58
CA VAL A 33 -7.86 12.52 0.68
C VAL A 33 -7.82 11.21 -0.12
N THR A 34 -7.26 11.25 -1.30
CA THR A 34 -7.16 10.06 -2.16
C THR A 34 -6.30 8.99 -1.51
N LEU A 35 -5.12 9.37 -1.02
CA LEU A 35 -4.24 8.39 -0.39
C LEU A 35 -4.89 7.79 0.86
N ALA A 36 -5.56 8.61 1.65
CA ALA A 36 -6.25 8.14 2.85
C ALA A 36 -7.36 7.15 2.48
N ARG A 37 -8.09 7.42 1.41
CA ARG A 37 -9.16 6.54 0.98
C ARG A 37 -8.62 5.19 0.47
N LEU A 38 -7.54 5.23 -0.31
CA LEU A 38 -6.92 4.00 -0.79
C LEU A 38 -6.43 3.16 0.39
N ARG A 39 -5.81 3.82 1.37
CA ARG A 39 -5.36 3.14 2.58
C ARG A 39 -6.51 2.44 3.28
N GLN A 40 -7.64 3.15 3.42
CA GLN A 40 -8.79 2.58 4.09
C GLN A 40 -9.32 1.35 3.36
N LEU A 41 -9.38 1.42 2.03
CA LEU A 41 -9.83 0.28 1.24
C LEU A 41 -8.91 -0.91 1.38
N ILE A 42 -7.60 -0.66 1.42
CA ILE A 42 -6.60 -1.72 1.57
C ILE A 42 -6.77 -2.40 2.94
N LEU A 43 -6.90 -1.61 3.99
CA LEU A 43 -7.02 -2.16 5.33
C LEU A 43 -8.36 -2.86 5.54
N ASP A 44 -9.41 -2.35 4.90
CA ASP A 44 -10.72 -2.98 4.99
C ASP A 44 -10.74 -4.31 4.23
N ALA A 45 -9.96 -4.43 3.17
CA ALA A 45 -9.92 -5.66 2.40
C ALA A 45 -9.24 -6.78 3.20
N ASP A 46 -8.30 -6.40 4.08
CA ASP A 46 -7.55 -7.41 4.82
C ASP A 46 -7.12 -6.87 6.19
N PRO A 47 -7.74 -7.34 7.26
CA PRO A 47 -7.40 -6.89 8.60
C PRO A 47 -5.99 -7.28 9.04
N GLU A 48 -5.35 -8.19 8.32
CA GLU A 48 -4.00 -8.61 8.64
C GLU A 48 -2.94 -7.92 7.79
N MET A 49 -3.34 -6.96 6.99
CA MET A 49 -2.40 -6.23 6.15
C MET A 49 -1.39 -5.47 7.02
N GLU A 50 -0.12 -5.62 6.72
CA GLU A 50 0.91 -4.89 7.44
C GLU A 50 1.22 -3.59 6.73
N GLU A 51 1.33 -2.53 7.51
CA GLU A 51 1.72 -1.23 6.98
C GLU A 51 3.19 -1.02 7.29
N GLU A 52 3.97 -0.65 6.28
CA GLU A 52 5.39 -0.43 6.43
C GLU A 52 5.77 0.93 5.86
N TRP A 53 6.92 1.43 6.28
CA TRP A 53 7.45 2.69 5.78
C TRP A 53 8.85 2.37 5.27
N LYS A 54 9.04 2.47 3.96
CA LYS A 54 10.28 2.01 3.35
C LYS A 54 10.92 3.00 2.41
N TRP A 55 12.10 2.65 2.02
CA TRP A 55 12.89 3.37 1.02
C TRP A 55 13.20 4.82 1.35
N VAL A 56 13.54 5.04 2.63
CA VAL A 56 14.00 6.34 3.08
C VAL A 56 15.37 6.61 2.46
N LYS A 57 15.53 7.76 1.88
CA LYS A 57 16.79 8.20 1.28
C LYS A 57 17.04 9.65 1.66
N PRO A 58 18.26 10.13 1.51
CA PRO A 58 18.54 11.53 1.85
C PRO A 58 17.59 12.54 1.23
N THR A 59 17.11 12.23 0.01
CA THR A 59 16.22 13.14 -0.68
C THR A 59 14.76 12.67 -0.67
N ASN A 60 14.47 11.60 0.03
CA ASN A 60 13.12 11.05 0.06
C ASN A 60 12.83 10.52 1.46
N PRO A 61 11.83 11.05 2.13
CA PRO A 61 11.52 10.64 3.50
C PRO A 61 10.93 9.23 3.63
N GLY A 62 10.72 8.54 2.54
CA GLY A 62 10.15 7.21 2.55
C GLY A 62 8.73 7.18 2.04
N VAL A 63 8.18 6.00 1.87
CA VAL A 63 6.84 5.82 1.33
C VAL A 63 6.09 4.70 2.05
N PRO A 64 4.75 4.77 2.05
CA PRO A 64 3.95 3.70 2.63
C PRO A 64 3.97 2.47 1.73
N VAL A 65 4.12 1.31 2.36
CA VAL A 65 4.08 0.03 1.66
C VAL A 65 3.13 -0.86 2.42
N TRP A 66 2.31 -1.59 1.72
CA TRP A 66 1.39 -2.54 2.34
C TRP A 66 1.82 -3.94 1.93
N SER A 67 1.87 -4.84 2.92
CA SER A 67 2.40 -6.19 2.73
C SER A 67 1.52 -7.24 3.39
N HIS A 68 1.48 -8.42 2.78
CA HIS A 68 0.86 -9.59 3.36
C HIS A 68 1.51 -10.77 2.63
N ASP A 69 2.35 -11.51 3.32
CA ASP A 69 3.15 -12.59 2.73
C ASP A 69 4.03 -12.05 1.59
N GLY A 70 4.47 -10.82 1.72
CA GLY A 70 5.29 -10.14 0.73
C GLY A 70 4.63 -8.83 0.34
N GLY A 71 5.29 -8.05 -0.46
CA GLY A 71 4.76 -6.75 -0.85
C GLY A 71 3.49 -6.86 -1.66
N VAL A 72 2.52 -6.01 -1.34
CA VAL A 72 1.27 -5.93 -2.08
C VAL A 72 1.30 -4.67 -2.93
N CYS A 73 1.42 -3.52 -2.30
CA CYS A 73 1.46 -2.27 -3.06
C CYS A 73 2.16 -1.15 -2.30
N THR A 74 2.52 -0.12 -3.03
CA THR A 74 3.22 1.05 -2.52
C THR A 74 2.47 2.29 -2.95
N GLY A 75 2.33 3.25 -2.04
CA GLY A 75 1.65 4.51 -2.35
C GLY A 75 2.65 5.64 -2.52
N GLU A 76 2.51 6.41 -3.58
CA GLU A 76 3.36 7.57 -3.83
C GLU A 76 2.50 8.75 -4.23
N VAL A 77 2.91 9.93 -3.82
CA VAL A 77 2.17 11.14 -4.13
C VAL A 77 3.07 12.06 -4.93
N TYR A 78 2.62 12.46 -6.11
CA TYR A 78 3.33 13.40 -6.95
C TYR A 78 2.48 14.66 -7.09
N LYS A 79 3.01 15.64 -7.76
CA LYS A 79 2.33 16.92 -7.88
C LYS A 79 0.91 16.78 -8.44
N ALA A 80 0.74 16.00 -9.46
CA ALA A 80 -0.54 15.88 -10.15
C ALA A 80 -1.19 14.51 -10.09
N VAL A 81 -0.60 13.59 -9.34
CA VAL A 81 -1.13 12.23 -9.35
C VAL A 81 -0.80 11.50 -8.05
N VAL A 82 -1.71 10.64 -7.62
CA VAL A 82 -1.46 9.69 -6.54
C VAL A 82 -1.27 8.36 -7.25
N LYS A 83 -0.11 7.74 -7.05
CA LYS A 83 0.22 6.49 -7.73
C LYS A 83 0.24 5.33 -6.75
N LEU A 84 -0.44 4.26 -7.08
CA LEU A 84 -0.40 3.06 -6.29
C LEU A 84 0.19 1.95 -7.16
N THR A 85 1.36 1.45 -6.78
CA THR A 85 2.08 0.45 -7.55
C THR A 85 1.92 -0.91 -6.92
N PHE A 86 1.41 -1.88 -7.67
CA PHE A 86 1.27 -3.25 -7.18
C PHE A 86 2.55 -4.01 -7.52
N ALA A 87 3.14 -4.60 -6.49
CA ALA A 87 4.43 -5.27 -6.63
C ALA A 87 4.46 -6.37 -7.68
N LYS A 88 3.36 -7.09 -7.83
CA LYS A 88 3.25 -8.16 -8.81
C LYS A 88 2.11 -7.91 -9.78
N GLY A 89 1.88 -6.65 -10.10
CA GLY A 89 0.74 -6.25 -10.91
C GLY A 89 0.61 -6.95 -12.24
N ALA A 90 1.75 -7.25 -12.88
CA ALA A 90 1.72 -7.89 -14.18
C ALA A 90 1.14 -9.32 -14.13
N SER A 91 1.12 -9.93 -12.94
CA SER A 91 0.58 -11.27 -12.76
C SER A 91 -0.85 -11.29 -12.23
N LEU A 92 -1.47 -10.13 -12.05
CA LEU A 92 -2.80 -10.05 -11.49
C LEU A 92 -3.87 -9.90 -12.56
N PRO A 93 -5.04 -10.53 -12.36
CA PRO A 93 -6.14 -10.32 -13.27
C PRO A 93 -6.68 -8.92 -13.00
N ASP A 94 -6.95 -8.17 -14.04
CA ASP A 94 -7.45 -6.81 -13.89
C ASP A 94 -8.58 -6.59 -14.88
N PRO A 95 -9.71 -7.26 -14.68
CA PRO A 95 -10.81 -7.18 -15.63
C PRO A 95 -11.40 -5.79 -15.72
N ALA A 96 -11.31 -4.99 -14.68
CA ALA A 96 -11.83 -3.63 -14.69
C ALA A 96 -10.84 -2.64 -15.29
N LYS A 97 -9.65 -3.13 -15.67
CA LYS A 97 -8.61 -2.30 -16.25
C LYS A 97 -8.22 -1.13 -15.39
N LEU A 98 -7.98 -1.40 -14.12
CA LEU A 98 -7.56 -0.37 -13.18
C LEU A 98 -6.12 0.08 -13.45
N PHE A 99 -5.24 -0.83 -13.85
CA PHE A 99 -3.86 -0.45 -14.11
C PHE A 99 -3.81 0.45 -15.34
N ASN A 100 -3.27 1.62 -15.18
CA ASN A 100 -3.17 2.59 -16.25
C ASN A 100 -1.78 3.23 -16.34
N SER A 101 -0.82 2.66 -15.61
CA SER A 101 0.52 3.19 -15.60
C SER A 101 1.49 2.03 -15.42
N SER A 102 2.72 2.19 -15.85
CA SER A 102 3.74 1.16 -15.78
C SER A 102 3.31 -0.12 -16.52
N LEU A 103 2.55 0.05 -17.61
CA LEU A 103 1.99 -1.09 -18.32
C LEU A 103 3.01 -1.93 -19.05
N ASP A 104 4.22 -1.41 -19.24
CA ASP A 104 5.28 -2.15 -19.89
C ASP A 104 6.11 -2.95 -18.87
N GLY A 105 5.80 -2.82 -17.59
CA GLY A 105 6.54 -3.50 -16.56
C GLY A 105 6.34 -5.01 -16.63
N ASN A 106 7.39 -5.75 -16.43
CA ASN A 106 7.31 -7.21 -16.42
C ASN A 106 6.75 -7.75 -15.12
N VAL A 107 6.84 -6.97 -14.05
CA VAL A 107 6.41 -7.41 -12.72
C VAL A 107 5.43 -6.41 -12.11
N ARG A 108 5.80 -5.15 -12.06
CA ARG A 108 4.98 -4.12 -11.43
C ARG A 108 4.01 -3.47 -12.40
N ARG A 109 2.87 -3.06 -11.89
CA ARG A 109 1.90 -2.26 -12.62
C ARG A 109 1.31 -1.26 -11.65
N ALA A 110 0.86 -0.13 -12.14
CA ALA A 110 0.40 0.94 -11.26
C ALA A 110 -0.94 1.54 -11.67
N ILE A 111 -1.60 2.12 -10.69
CA ILE A 111 -2.83 2.88 -10.89
C ILE A 111 -2.47 4.34 -10.59
N ASP A 112 -2.63 5.21 -11.57
CA ASP A 112 -2.44 6.65 -11.38
C ASP A 112 -3.83 7.28 -11.24
N ILE A 113 -4.03 8.02 -10.17
CA ILE A 113 -5.29 8.69 -9.90
C ILE A 113 -5.05 10.19 -9.93
N HIS A 114 -5.78 10.89 -10.78
CA HIS A 114 -5.67 12.33 -10.93
C HIS A 114 -6.82 13.02 -10.21
N GLU A 115 -6.68 14.32 -10.02
CA GLU A 115 -7.69 15.10 -9.32
C GLU A 115 -9.06 14.91 -9.98
N GLY A 116 -10.06 14.69 -9.20
CA GLY A 116 -11.42 14.51 -9.72
C GLY A 116 -11.75 13.10 -10.15
N GLN A 117 -10.77 12.21 -10.17
CA GLN A 117 -11.02 10.83 -10.54
C GLN A 117 -11.32 10.00 -9.31
N ALA A 118 -12.16 9.00 -9.47
CA ALA A 118 -12.49 8.10 -8.39
C ALA A 118 -12.13 6.69 -8.85
N VAL A 119 -11.65 5.86 -7.95
CA VAL A 119 -11.33 4.50 -8.28
C VAL A 119 -12.60 3.66 -8.06
N ASP A 120 -12.79 2.63 -8.86
CA ASP A 120 -13.89 1.68 -8.67
C ASP A 120 -13.51 0.89 -7.43
N GLU A 121 -14.15 1.17 -6.31
CA GLU A 121 -13.74 0.61 -5.02
C GLU A 121 -13.91 -0.90 -4.94
N ALA A 122 -14.96 -1.42 -5.51
CA ALA A 122 -15.18 -2.87 -5.50
C ALA A 122 -14.11 -3.58 -6.32
N ALA A 123 -13.78 -3.03 -7.49
CA ALA A 123 -12.74 -3.60 -8.34
C ALA A 123 -11.38 -3.48 -7.69
N PHE A 124 -11.14 -2.38 -7.00
CA PHE A 124 -9.88 -2.16 -6.30
C PHE A 124 -9.71 -3.17 -5.17
N THR A 125 -10.75 -3.37 -4.37
CA THR A 125 -10.73 -4.35 -3.28
C THR A 125 -10.45 -5.75 -3.83
N ALA A 126 -11.09 -6.10 -4.93
CA ALA A 126 -10.88 -7.40 -5.55
C ALA A 126 -9.42 -7.56 -6.00
N LEU A 127 -8.83 -6.50 -6.53
CA LEU A 127 -7.44 -6.52 -6.97
C LEU A 127 -6.49 -6.72 -5.79
N VAL A 128 -6.75 -6.05 -4.67
CA VAL A 128 -5.95 -6.21 -3.46
C VAL A 128 -6.02 -7.65 -2.97
N LEU A 129 -7.21 -8.24 -2.96
CA LEU A 129 -7.37 -9.61 -2.51
C LEU A 129 -6.65 -10.60 -3.45
N GLU A 130 -6.65 -10.33 -4.75
CA GLU A 130 -5.93 -11.17 -5.70
C GLU A 130 -4.41 -11.08 -5.44
N ALA A 131 -3.93 -9.89 -5.12
CA ALA A 131 -2.51 -9.70 -4.84
C ALA A 131 -2.10 -10.49 -3.60
N ILE A 132 -2.94 -10.48 -2.57
CA ILE A 132 -2.70 -11.23 -1.35
C ILE A 132 -2.70 -12.74 -1.65
N ALA A 133 -3.69 -13.19 -2.41
CA ALA A 133 -3.80 -14.60 -2.75
C ALA A 133 -2.56 -15.07 -3.52
N LEU A 134 -2.06 -14.25 -4.42
CA LEU A 134 -0.86 -14.58 -5.18
C LEU A 134 0.36 -14.70 -4.26
N ASN A 135 0.50 -13.79 -3.33
CA ASN A 135 1.61 -13.82 -2.38
C ASN A 135 1.53 -15.05 -1.48
N SER A 136 0.35 -15.34 -0.98
CA SER A 136 0.15 -16.48 -0.09
C SER A 136 0.41 -17.79 -0.81
N ALA A 137 -0.01 -17.90 -2.05
CA ALA A 137 0.23 -19.09 -2.84
C ALA A 137 1.73 -19.29 -3.10
N SER A 138 2.45 -18.21 -3.39
CA SER A 138 3.87 -18.25 -3.62
C SER A 138 4.63 -18.66 -2.36
N LYS A 139 4.20 -18.11 -1.22
CA LYS A 139 4.82 -18.43 0.05
C LYS A 139 4.61 -19.90 0.40
N SER A 140 3.41 -20.41 0.20
CA SER A 140 3.07 -21.77 0.50
C SER A 140 3.89 -22.73 -0.38
N LYS A 141 4.03 -22.39 -1.67
CA LYS A 141 4.78 -23.16 -2.58
C LYS A 141 6.24 -23.20 -2.21
N SER A 142 6.79 -22.08 -1.85
CA SER A 142 8.15 -21.94 -1.43
C SER A 142 8.42 -22.76 -0.19
N SER A 143 7.51 -22.73 0.77
CA SER A 143 7.62 -23.49 1.99
C SER A 143 7.63 -24.99 1.72
N LYS A 144 6.77 -25.43 0.82
CA LYS A 144 6.72 -26.84 0.48
C LYS A 144 8.01 -27.24 -0.18
N THR A 145 8.52 -26.44 -1.06
CA THR A 145 9.74 -26.73 -1.75
C THR A 145 10.89 -26.80 -0.76
N ALA A 146 10.92 -25.91 0.18
CA ALA A 146 11.97 -25.89 1.16
C ALA A 146 11.98 -27.13 2.03
N LYS A 147 10.85 -27.76 2.22
CA LYS A 147 10.79 -28.93 3.04
C LYS A 147 11.19 -30.18 2.33
N SER A 148 11.22 -30.14 1.05
CA SER A 148 11.62 -31.28 0.29
C SER A 148 13.12 -31.39 0.28
#